data_aaac3bb5e023fc21380f21074008823a
#
_entry.id   aaac3bb5e023fc21380f21074008823a
#
_cell.length_a   1.000
_cell.length_b   1.000
_cell.length_c   1.000
_cell.angle_alpha   90.00
_cell.angle_beta   90.00
_cell.angle_gamma   90.00
#
_symmetry.space_group_name_H-M   'P 1'
#
loop_
_entity.id
_entity.type
_entity.pdbx_description
1 polymer ?
#
loop_
_entity_poly.entity_id
_entity_poly.type
_entity_poly.pdbx_seq_one_letter_code
_entity_poly.pdbx_strand_id
1 'polypeptide(L)'
;MIFLSYISNMTKKLDHLGLKSVSDNYDLFFIDLWGVVHNGIKLHEHSIEVLDNLAKAKKNFILLTNAPRPNENVINFLKKMGLKKHFENVFTSGEAAQKYLVDELYKKKFFHIGPPRDFDLFKNIKKNNVLNLKDADYLLCTGLFDDHENDLNYYKDLLSNHVSKKMICTNPDLIVDRGEEREYCAGSVARSFEEIQGKVIYFGKPHPPVYNLSTNIINKKVLCIGDNLNTDIKGANIQNFDSLLITNGIHRKEIIEME
;
A
#
# COMPACT_ATOMS: atom_id res chain seq x y z
N MET A 1 22.38 12.83 -11.48
CA MET A 1 23.67 12.12 -11.46
C MET A 1 24.36 12.07 -10.08
N ILE A 2 24.12 13.02 -9.15
CA ILE A 2 24.76 13.02 -7.81
C ILE A 2 24.06 12.07 -6.82
N PHE A 3 22.77 11.76 -7.00
CA PHE A 3 22.01 10.87 -6.11
C PHE A 3 22.38 9.39 -6.25
N LEU A 4 22.79 8.95 -7.44
CA LEU A 4 23.12 7.53 -7.74
C LEU A 4 24.49 7.13 -7.22
N SER A 5 25.46 8.05 -7.13
CA SER A 5 26.80 7.73 -6.58
C SER A 5 26.80 7.51 -5.07
N TYR A 6 25.83 8.09 -4.34
CA TYR A 6 25.69 7.89 -2.89
C TYR A 6 25.07 6.53 -2.53
N ILE A 7 24.20 6.01 -3.40
CA ILE A 7 23.54 4.71 -3.20
C ILE A 7 24.53 3.54 -3.40
N SER A 8 25.45 3.64 -4.37
CA SER A 8 26.34 2.54 -4.74
C SER A 8 27.34 2.11 -3.65
N ASN A 9 27.70 3.00 -2.72
CA ASN A 9 28.70 2.72 -1.68
C ASN A 9 28.10 2.20 -0.35
N MET A 10 26.79 2.23 -0.15
CA MET A 10 26.11 1.78 1.08
C MET A 10 25.14 0.62 0.87
N THR A 11 24.80 0.29 -0.37
CA THR A 11 23.85 -0.77 -0.69
C THR A 11 24.54 -2.13 -0.74
N LYS A 12 24.01 -3.10 0.02
CA LYS A 12 24.49 -4.49 -0.01
C LYS A 12 23.56 -5.34 -0.88
N LYS A 13 24.13 -6.08 -1.85
CA LYS A 13 23.38 -7.09 -2.59
C LYS A 13 23.29 -8.36 -1.76
N LEU A 14 22.08 -8.91 -1.62
CA LEU A 14 21.80 -10.13 -0.84
C LEU A 14 21.50 -11.35 -1.73
N ASP A 15 21.68 -11.24 -3.04
CA ASP A 15 21.28 -12.23 -4.05
C ASP A 15 21.79 -13.67 -3.76
N HIS A 16 23.00 -13.79 -3.22
CA HIS A 16 23.61 -15.09 -2.89
C HIS A 16 23.46 -15.49 -1.41
N LEU A 17 23.31 -14.50 -0.53
CA LEU A 17 23.27 -14.73 0.92
C LEU A 17 21.84 -14.85 1.45
N GLY A 18 20.89 -14.24 0.74
CA GLY A 18 19.48 -14.18 1.10
C GLY A 18 19.21 -13.41 2.39
N LEU A 19 17.94 -13.28 2.72
CA LEU A 19 17.46 -12.57 3.92
C LEU A 19 18.05 -13.16 5.22
N LYS A 20 18.32 -14.47 5.25
CA LYS A 20 18.90 -15.17 6.43
C LYS A 20 20.19 -14.52 6.92
N SER A 21 21.00 -13.97 6.03
CA SER A 21 22.30 -13.37 6.39
C SER A 21 22.18 -12.09 7.23
N VAL A 22 21.01 -11.46 7.26
CA VAL A 22 20.77 -10.21 7.97
C VAL A 22 19.61 -10.30 8.97
N SER A 23 18.78 -11.34 8.89
CA SER A 23 17.53 -11.44 9.66
C SER A 23 17.72 -11.36 11.17
N ASP A 24 18.85 -11.82 11.70
CA ASP A 24 19.14 -11.78 13.14
C ASP A 24 19.35 -10.36 13.68
N ASN A 25 19.64 -9.41 12.79
CA ASN A 25 19.79 -8.00 13.17
C ASN A 25 18.47 -7.27 13.41
N TYR A 26 17.32 -7.89 13.14
CA TYR A 26 16.02 -7.23 13.19
C TYR A 26 15.03 -7.96 14.10
N ASP A 27 14.19 -7.15 14.77
CA ASP A 27 13.13 -7.61 15.68
C ASP A 27 11.78 -7.73 14.97
N LEU A 28 11.57 -6.91 13.91
CA LEU A 28 10.32 -6.81 13.17
C LEU A 28 10.58 -6.62 11.68
N PHE A 29 9.76 -7.29 10.87
CA PHE A 29 9.78 -7.15 9.41
C PHE A 29 8.44 -6.62 8.94
N PHE A 30 8.44 -5.56 8.13
CA PHE A 30 7.31 -5.18 7.29
C PHE A 30 7.56 -5.73 5.89
N ILE A 31 6.69 -6.59 5.42
CA ILE A 31 6.84 -7.29 4.14
C ILE A 31 5.66 -6.92 3.26
N ASP A 32 5.93 -6.33 2.10
CA ASP A 32 4.89 -6.04 1.14
C ASP A 32 4.29 -7.33 0.55
N LEU A 33 3.06 -7.23 0.07
CA LEU A 33 2.35 -8.35 -0.56
C LEU A 33 2.52 -8.36 -2.07
N TRP A 34 2.13 -7.29 -2.74
CA TRP A 34 2.09 -7.22 -4.19
C TRP A 34 3.50 -6.95 -4.75
N GLY A 35 3.96 -7.80 -5.67
CA GLY A 35 5.33 -7.76 -6.18
C GLY A 35 6.34 -8.50 -5.31
N VAL A 36 6.01 -8.83 -4.06
CA VAL A 36 6.90 -9.52 -3.11
C VAL A 36 6.39 -10.91 -2.74
N VAL A 37 5.15 -11.03 -2.24
CA VAL A 37 4.56 -12.32 -1.86
C VAL A 37 3.74 -12.92 -3.01
N HIS A 38 3.14 -12.08 -3.85
CA HIS A 38 2.37 -12.48 -5.02
C HIS A 38 2.41 -11.42 -6.14
N ASN A 39 2.03 -11.81 -7.35
CA ASN A 39 1.94 -10.91 -8.51
C ASN A 39 0.47 -10.59 -8.91
N GLY A 40 -0.48 -10.77 -8.01
CA GLY A 40 -1.91 -10.60 -8.27
C GLY A 40 -2.61 -11.82 -8.87
N ILE A 41 -1.85 -12.81 -9.37
CA ILE A 41 -2.36 -14.04 -10.01
C ILE A 41 -1.95 -15.27 -9.20
N LYS A 42 -0.70 -15.33 -8.77
CA LYS A 42 -0.12 -16.46 -8.02
C LYS A 42 0.83 -16.00 -6.93
N LEU A 43 0.99 -16.85 -5.91
CA LEU A 43 2.00 -16.67 -4.87
C LEU A 43 3.40 -16.96 -5.42
N HIS A 44 4.41 -16.28 -4.85
CA HIS A 44 5.83 -16.59 -5.07
C HIS A 44 6.28 -17.62 -4.04
N GLU A 45 6.60 -18.85 -4.49
CA GLU A 45 6.93 -19.97 -3.61
C GLU A 45 8.08 -19.66 -2.64
N HIS A 46 9.16 -19.05 -3.13
CA HIS A 46 10.29 -18.66 -2.28
C HIS A 46 9.92 -17.61 -1.21
N SER A 47 8.97 -16.72 -1.51
CA SER A 47 8.49 -15.77 -0.49
C SER A 47 7.73 -16.50 0.63
N ILE A 48 6.93 -17.51 0.30
CA ILE A 48 6.24 -18.34 1.31
C ILE A 48 7.25 -19.10 2.17
N GLU A 49 8.30 -19.65 1.58
CA GLU A 49 9.40 -20.29 2.33
C GLU A 49 10.07 -19.31 3.30
N VAL A 50 10.30 -18.07 2.88
CA VAL A 50 10.85 -17.01 3.75
C VAL A 50 9.93 -16.73 4.93
N LEU A 51 8.61 -16.59 4.72
CA LEU A 51 7.63 -16.37 5.80
C LEU A 51 7.64 -17.54 6.79
N ASP A 52 7.65 -18.77 6.30
CA ASP A 52 7.73 -19.97 7.14
C ASP A 52 9.03 -20.01 7.95
N ASN A 53 10.15 -19.60 7.37
CA ASN A 53 11.44 -19.58 8.05
C ASN A 53 11.50 -18.46 9.11
N LEU A 54 10.96 -17.28 8.84
CA LEU A 54 10.83 -16.21 9.84
C LEU A 54 9.97 -16.67 11.02
N ALA A 55 8.84 -17.32 10.76
CA ALA A 55 7.98 -17.88 11.80
C ALA A 55 8.68 -18.96 12.64
N LYS A 56 9.39 -19.89 12.00
CA LYS A 56 10.20 -20.93 12.71
C LYS A 56 11.29 -20.29 13.58
N ALA A 57 11.90 -19.20 13.11
CA ALA A 57 12.89 -18.42 13.86
C ALA A 57 12.28 -17.50 14.92
N LYS A 58 10.95 -17.55 15.10
CA LYS A 58 10.18 -16.69 16.04
C LYS A 58 10.38 -15.20 15.80
N LYS A 59 10.64 -14.80 14.55
CA LYS A 59 10.72 -13.39 14.15
C LYS A 59 9.33 -12.82 13.94
N ASN A 60 9.13 -11.58 14.40
CA ASN A 60 7.87 -10.86 14.18
C ASN A 60 7.86 -10.28 12.76
N PHE A 61 6.75 -10.46 12.04
CA PHE A 61 6.55 -9.81 10.76
C PHE A 61 5.09 -9.43 10.53
N ILE A 62 4.89 -8.37 9.75
CA ILE A 62 3.59 -7.89 9.28
C ILE A 62 3.61 -7.91 7.75
N LEU A 63 2.59 -8.52 7.16
CA LEU A 63 2.31 -8.45 5.73
C LEU A 63 1.58 -7.15 5.45
N LEU A 64 2.33 -6.09 5.11
CA LEU A 64 1.86 -4.72 5.04
C LEU A 64 1.55 -4.32 3.61
N THR A 65 0.28 -4.05 3.31
CA THR A 65 -0.17 -3.74 1.94
C THR A 65 -0.94 -2.43 1.84
N ASN A 66 -0.82 -1.77 0.68
CA ASN A 66 -1.62 -0.58 0.33
C ASN A 66 -3.01 -0.93 -0.24
N ALA A 67 -3.45 -2.19 -0.12
CA ALA A 67 -4.80 -2.58 -0.54
C ALA A 67 -5.89 -1.76 0.19
N PRO A 68 -6.81 -1.10 -0.54
CA PRO A 68 -7.83 -0.20 0.01
C PRO A 68 -9.02 -0.97 0.62
N ARG A 69 -8.79 -2.12 1.22
CA ARG A 69 -9.81 -3.06 1.71
C ARG A 69 -9.52 -3.49 3.13
N PRO A 70 -10.53 -3.89 3.93
CA PRO A 70 -10.31 -4.51 5.23
C PRO A 70 -9.39 -5.73 5.16
N ASN A 71 -8.69 -6.03 6.25
CA ASN A 71 -7.78 -7.19 6.35
C ASN A 71 -8.44 -8.49 5.88
N GLU A 72 -9.69 -8.74 6.29
CA GLU A 72 -10.44 -9.95 5.95
C GLU A 72 -10.55 -10.17 4.43
N ASN A 73 -10.79 -9.12 3.66
CA ASN A 73 -10.90 -9.21 2.20
C ASN A 73 -9.58 -9.65 1.56
N VAL A 74 -8.46 -9.09 2.02
CA VAL A 74 -7.12 -9.46 1.54
C VAL A 74 -6.76 -10.87 1.99
N ILE A 75 -7.06 -11.26 3.22
CA ILE A 75 -6.88 -12.62 3.71
C ILE A 75 -7.64 -13.64 2.84
N ASN A 76 -8.90 -13.35 2.52
CA ASN A 76 -9.71 -14.22 1.66
C ASN A 76 -9.15 -14.32 0.23
N PHE A 77 -8.59 -13.23 -0.30
CA PHE A 77 -7.90 -13.23 -1.58
C PHE A 77 -6.64 -14.10 -1.56
N LEU A 78 -5.79 -13.96 -0.54
CA LEU A 78 -4.59 -14.77 -0.35
C LEU A 78 -4.90 -16.26 -0.16
N LYS A 79 -5.99 -16.60 0.58
CA LYS A 79 -6.47 -17.98 0.71
C LYS A 79 -6.87 -18.58 -0.63
N LYS A 80 -7.57 -17.83 -1.48
CA LYS A 80 -7.93 -18.26 -2.84
C LYS A 80 -6.70 -18.51 -3.73
N MET A 81 -5.62 -17.76 -3.51
CA MET A 81 -4.33 -17.99 -4.18
C MET A 81 -3.55 -19.19 -3.64
N GLY A 82 -4.01 -19.80 -2.54
CA GLY A 82 -3.37 -20.97 -1.94
C GLY A 82 -2.49 -20.69 -0.73
N LEU A 83 -2.45 -19.46 -0.19
CA LEU A 83 -1.80 -19.20 1.09
C LEU A 83 -2.51 -19.98 2.21
N LYS A 84 -1.74 -20.68 3.05
CA LYS A 84 -2.29 -21.58 4.08
C LYS A 84 -2.07 -21.11 5.51
N LYS A 85 -1.16 -20.13 5.72
CA LYS A 85 -0.70 -19.66 7.04
C LYS A 85 -0.44 -18.16 7.04
N HIS A 86 -0.14 -17.58 8.20
CA HIS A 86 0.32 -16.21 8.41
C HIS A 86 -0.75 -15.13 8.15
N PHE A 87 -2.03 -15.48 8.20
CA PHE A 87 -3.15 -14.57 7.98
C PHE A 87 -3.25 -13.50 9.07
N GLU A 88 -2.89 -13.87 10.30
CA GLU A 88 -2.87 -12.99 11.47
C GLU A 88 -1.89 -11.82 11.33
N ASN A 89 -0.95 -11.95 10.42
CA ASN A 89 0.08 -10.94 10.18
C ASN A 89 -0.31 -9.93 9.07
N VAL A 90 -1.48 -10.09 8.43
CA VAL A 90 -1.93 -9.18 7.37
C VAL A 90 -2.44 -7.88 7.96
N PHE A 91 -1.92 -6.75 7.46
CA PHE A 91 -2.43 -5.41 7.76
C PHE A 91 -2.51 -4.55 6.50
N THR A 92 -3.66 -3.92 6.29
CA THR A 92 -3.95 -3.17 5.06
C THR A 92 -4.07 -1.67 5.32
N SER A 93 -3.81 -0.87 4.30
CA SER A 93 -4.11 0.57 4.32
C SER A 93 -5.61 0.83 4.49
N GLY A 94 -6.45 -0.07 3.94
CA GLY A 94 -7.90 -0.03 4.13
C GLY A 94 -8.30 -0.18 5.59
N GLU A 95 -7.68 -1.11 6.34
CA GLU A 95 -7.92 -1.26 7.78
C GLU A 95 -7.54 0.00 8.56
N ALA A 96 -6.38 0.58 8.25
CA ALA A 96 -5.93 1.83 8.86
C ALA A 96 -6.90 3.00 8.57
N ALA A 97 -7.34 3.11 7.31
CA ALA A 97 -8.32 4.13 6.90
C ALA A 97 -9.68 3.91 7.56
N GLN A 98 -10.17 2.66 7.61
CA GLN A 98 -11.49 2.33 8.20
C GLN A 98 -11.58 2.79 9.66
N LYS A 99 -10.50 2.60 10.44
CA LYS A 99 -10.47 3.09 11.82
C LYS A 99 -10.65 4.60 11.86
N TYR A 100 -9.92 5.36 11.06
CA TYR A 100 -10.05 6.81 10.98
C TYR A 100 -11.46 7.25 10.54
N LEU A 101 -12.04 6.58 9.55
CA LEU A 101 -13.38 6.89 9.05
C LEU A 101 -14.45 6.71 10.14
N VAL A 102 -14.32 5.68 10.97
CA VAL A 102 -15.25 5.39 12.05
C VAL A 102 -15.02 6.33 13.24
N ASP A 103 -13.77 6.56 13.64
CA ASP A 103 -13.45 7.33 14.83
C ASP A 103 -13.67 8.84 14.60
N GLU A 104 -13.28 9.38 13.43
CA GLU A 104 -13.24 10.82 13.18
C GLU A 104 -14.37 11.33 12.26
N LEU A 105 -14.87 10.48 11.34
CA LEU A 105 -15.75 10.90 10.27
C LEU A 105 -17.12 10.18 10.28
N TYR A 106 -17.46 9.44 11.32
CA TYR A 106 -18.66 8.61 11.43
C TYR A 106 -19.97 9.33 11.07
N LYS A 107 -20.11 10.64 11.39
CA LYS A 107 -21.30 11.44 11.13
C LYS A 107 -21.24 12.26 9.84
N LYS A 108 -20.12 12.23 9.12
CA LYS A 108 -19.89 13.02 7.93
C LYS A 108 -20.33 12.26 6.67
N LYS A 109 -20.92 12.99 5.72
CA LYS A 109 -21.27 12.45 4.41
C LYS A 109 -20.04 12.40 3.50
N PHE A 110 -19.93 11.36 2.69
CA PHE A 110 -18.83 11.23 1.75
C PHE A 110 -19.33 10.84 0.35
N PHE A 111 -18.55 11.26 -0.65
CA PHE A 111 -18.69 10.75 -2.01
C PHE A 111 -17.57 9.75 -2.26
N HIS A 112 -17.93 8.53 -2.65
CA HIS A 112 -16.98 7.47 -2.91
C HIS A 112 -16.45 7.55 -4.35
N ILE A 113 -15.12 7.55 -4.50
CA ILE A 113 -14.40 7.43 -5.75
C ILE A 113 -13.68 6.07 -5.73
N GLY A 114 -14.12 5.17 -6.58
CA GLY A 114 -13.58 3.81 -6.65
C GLY A 114 -14.59 2.78 -7.11
N PRO A 115 -14.16 1.56 -7.35
CA PRO A 115 -15.01 0.49 -7.86
C PRO A 115 -15.92 -0.08 -6.76
N PRO A 116 -17.07 -0.69 -7.14
CA PRO A 116 -17.99 -1.34 -6.20
C PRO A 116 -17.36 -2.44 -5.33
N ARG A 117 -16.32 -3.09 -5.82
CA ARG A 117 -15.57 -4.13 -5.08
C ARG A 117 -14.92 -3.65 -3.78
N ASP A 118 -14.83 -2.33 -3.57
CA ASP A 118 -14.23 -1.73 -2.37
C ASP A 118 -15.28 -1.26 -1.35
N PHE A 119 -16.58 -1.50 -1.58
CA PHE A 119 -17.68 -1.06 -0.69
C PHE A 119 -17.60 -1.67 0.72
N ASP A 120 -16.92 -2.81 0.88
CA ASP A 120 -16.73 -3.42 2.20
C ASP A 120 -15.92 -2.53 3.16
N LEU A 121 -15.08 -1.65 2.62
CA LEU A 121 -14.28 -0.70 3.42
C LEU A 121 -15.15 0.18 4.32
N PHE A 122 -16.30 0.62 3.82
CA PHE A 122 -17.18 1.54 4.53
C PHE A 122 -18.57 0.97 4.87
N LYS A 123 -18.70 -0.36 4.94
CA LYS A 123 -19.98 -1.02 5.26
C LYS A 123 -20.64 -0.47 6.53
N ASN A 124 -19.85 -0.13 7.55
CA ASN A 124 -20.33 0.41 8.84
C ASN A 124 -20.85 1.85 8.76
N ILE A 125 -20.46 2.60 7.73
CA ILE A 125 -20.86 3.99 7.49
C ILE A 125 -21.52 4.16 6.12
N LYS A 126 -21.98 3.07 5.49
CA LYS A 126 -22.58 3.07 4.14
C LYS A 126 -23.74 4.08 3.98
N LYS A 127 -24.51 4.30 5.04
CA LYS A 127 -25.61 5.28 5.05
C LYS A 127 -25.15 6.73 4.81
N ASN A 128 -23.88 7.02 5.00
CA ASN A 128 -23.31 8.35 4.81
C ASN A 128 -22.75 8.55 3.39
N ASN A 129 -22.71 7.50 2.55
CA ASN A 129 -22.32 7.61 1.16
C ASN A 129 -23.42 8.33 0.37
N VAL A 130 -23.06 9.43 -0.29
CA VAL A 130 -23.97 10.23 -1.12
C VAL A 130 -23.65 10.02 -2.59
N LEU A 131 -24.69 10.09 -3.44
CA LEU A 131 -24.55 9.94 -4.89
C LEU A 131 -24.11 11.23 -5.58
N ASN A 132 -24.36 12.37 -4.93
CA ASN A 132 -24.01 13.68 -5.46
C ASN A 132 -22.77 14.21 -4.74
N LEU A 133 -21.72 14.54 -5.48
CA LEU A 133 -20.48 15.05 -4.94
C LEU A 133 -20.67 16.38 -4.18
N LYS A 134 -21.66 17.20 -4.58
CA LYS A 134 -22.01 18.45 -3.88
C LYS A 134 -22.45 18.23 -2.44
N ASP A 135 -23.14 17.11 -2.17
CA ASP A 135 -23.74 16.80 -0.86
C ASP A 135 -22.73 16.18 0.12
N ALA A 136 -21.52 15.87 -0.34
CA ALA A 136 -20.48 15.28 0.48
C ALA A 136 -19.73 16.31 1.33
N ASP A 137 -19.38 15.94 2.55
CA ASP A 137 -18.47 16.69 3.42
C ASP A 137 -17.00 16.42 3.06
N TYR A 138 -16.70 15.21 2.56
CA TYR A 138 -15.36 14.78 2.12
C TYR A 138 -15.43 13.74 1.00
N LEU A 139 -14.29 13.48 0.37
CA LEU A 139 -14.11 12.48 -0.68
C LEU A 139 -13.44 11.25 -0.11
N LEU A 140 -13.93 10.06 -0.42
CA LEU A 140 -13.30 8.79 -0.08
C LEU A 140 -12.82 8.11 -1.35
N CYS A 141 -11.51 8.10 -1.59
CA CYS A 141 -10.90 7.52 -2.78
C CYS A 141 -10.25 6.16 -2.44
N THR A 142 -10.80 5.09 -3.00
CA THR A 142 -10.28 3.71 -2.87
C THR A 142 -9.66 3.20 -4.17
N GLY A 143 -9.97 3.83 -5.30
CA GLY A 143 -9.52 3.44 -6.62
C GLY A 143 -10.08 4.35 -7.70
N LEU A 144 -10.11 3.85 -8.92
CA LEU A 144 -10.76 4.47 -10.05
C LEU A 144 -12.15 3.85 -10.26
N PHE A 145 -13.05 4.55 -10.95
CA PHE A 145 -14.30 3.95 -11.42
C PHE A 145 -14.03 2.96 -12.54
N ASP A 146 -14.79 1.87 -12.59
CA ASP A 146 -14.61 0.82 -13.62
C ASP A 146 -14.76 1.38 -15.06
N ASP A 147 -15.58 2.43 -15.27
CA ASP A 147 -15.77 3.08 -16.57
C ASP A 147 -14.69 4.11 -16.91
N HIS A 148 -13.77 4.43 -15.98
CA HIS A 148 -12.74 5.47 -16.12
C HIS A 148 -11.37 5.03 -15.58
N GLU A 149 -11.02 3.75 -15.73
CA GLU A 149 -9.81 3.15 -15.16
C GLU A 149 -8.50 3.75 -15.72
N ASN A 150 -8.54 4.34 -16.91
CA ASN A 150 -7.36 4.86 -17.62
C ASN A 150 -7.43 6.37 -17.90
N ASP A 151 -8.45 7.08 -17.40
CA ASP A 151 -8.66 8.50 -17.69
C ASP A 151 -8.53 9.39 -16.45
N LEU A 152 -7.29 9.80 -16.14
CA LEU A 152 -7.03 10.69 -15.02
C LEU A 152 -7.56 12.12 -15.24
N ASN A 153 -7.77 12.56 -16.48
CA ASN A 153 -8.33 13.88 -16.77
C ASN A 153 -9.80 13.94 -16.36
N TYR A 154 -10.54 12.84 -16.52
CA TYR A 154 -11.92 12.73 -16.01
C TYR A 154 -12.00 13.13 -14.52
N TYR A 155 -11.05 12.65 -13.69
CA TYR A 155 -11.05 12.96 -12.25
C TYR A 155 -10.68 14.41 -11.97
N LYS A 156 -9.77 15.02 -12.74
CA LYS A 156 -9.47 16.45 -12.62
C LYS A 156 -10.69 17.29 -12.91
N ASP A 157 -11.42 16.99 -13.98
CA ASP A 157 -12.64 17.70 -14.37
C ASP A 157 -13.74 17.51 -13.32
N LEU A 158 -14.01 16.26 -12.91
CA LEU A 158 -14.99 15.91 -11.88
C LEU A 158 -14.76 16.68 -10.57
N LEU A 159 -13.49 16.82 -10.16
CA LEU A 159 -13.10 17.33 -8.85
C LEU A 159 -12.76 18.84 -8.86
N SER A 160 -12.62 19.47 -10.02
CA SER A 160 -12.18 20.88 -10.19
C SER A 160 -12.96 21.88 -9.34
N ASN A 161 -14.28 21.72 -9.25
CA ASN A 161 -15.15 22.58 -8.46
C ASN A 161 -15.32 22.15 -6.98
N HIS A 162 -14.51 21.18 -6.54
CA HIS A 162 -14.64 20.54 -5.22
C HIS A 162 -13.34 20.49 -4.42
N VAL A 163 -12.35 21.29 -4.80
CA VAL A 163 -11.01 21.34 -4.15
C VAL A 163 -11.02 21.79 -2.69
N SER A 164 -12.10 22.41 -2.24
CA SER A 164 -12.30 22.75 -0.82
C SER A 164 -12.57 21.53 0.08
N LYS A 165 -13.01 20.40 -0.50
CA LYS A 165 -13.26 19.15 0.23
C LYS A 165 -11.94 18.43 0.45
N LYS A 166 -11.79 17.78 1.62
CA LYS A 166 -10.64 16.88 1.85
C LYS A 166 -10.89 15.53 1.18
N MET A 167 -9.86 14.96 0.58
CA MET A 167 -9.87 13.59 0.09
C MET A 167 -9.17 12.66 1.08
N ILE A 168 -9.80 11.55 1.41
CA ILE A 168 -9.19 10.42 2.13
C ILE A 168 -8.78 9.40 1.07
N CYS A 169 -7.50 9.24 0.86
CA CYS A 169 -6.94 8.25 -0.07
C CYS A 169 -6.50 7.00 0.70
N THR A 170 -7.09 5.87 0.36
CA THR A 170 -6.90 4.61 1.08
C THR A 170 -5.89 3.66 0.41
N ASN A 171 -5.33 4.06 -0.72
CA ASN A 171 -4.25 3.38 -1.43
C ASN A 171 -3.31 4.42 -2.07
N PRO A 172 -2.17 4.74 -1.45
CA PRO A 172 -1.23 5.73 -1.98
C PRO A 172 -0.45 5.30 -3.23
N ASP A 173 -0.50 4.03 -3.63
CA ASP A 173 0.17 3.57 -4.85
C ASP A 173 -0.38 4.33 -6.07
N LEU A 174 0.51 4.73 -6.97
CA LEU A 174 0.11 5.35 -8.23
C LEU A 174 -0.34 4.30 -9.24
N ILE A 175 0.40 3.21 -9.30
CA ILE A 175 0.22 2.11 -10.25
C ILE A 175 0.47 0.77 -9.56
N VAL A 176 -0.07 -0.30 -10.17
CA VAL A 176 0.22 -1.69 -9.80
C VAL A 176 0.33 -2.54 -11.07
N ASP A 177 1.23 -3.52 -11.06
CA ASP A 177 1.32 -4.51 -12.14
C ASP A 177 0.49 -5.75 -11.78
N ARG A 178 -0.55 -6.04 -12.55
CA ARG A 178 -1.35 -7.27 -12.46
C ARG A 178 -0.94 -8.23 -13.57
N GLY A 179 -0.02 -9.13 -13.28
CA GLY A 179 0.62 -9.93 -14.32
C GLY A 179 1.43 -9.04 -15.25
N GLU A 180 1.04 -8.95 -16.52
CA GLU A 180 1.68 -8.11 -17.52
C GLU A 180 1.00 -6.74 -17.73
N GLU A 181 -0.17 -6.54 -17.15
CA GLU A 181 -0.95 -5.30 -17.28
C GLU A 181 -0.67 -4.34 -16.13
N ARG A 182 -0.53 -3.05 -16.46
CA ARG A 182 -0.32 -1.98 -15.51
C ARG A 182 -1.61 -1.19 -15.33
N GLU A 183 -2.05 -1.07 -14.07
CA GLU A 183 -3.29 -0.40 -13.69
C GLU A 183 -2.99 0.83 -12.81
N TYR A 184 -3.80 1.91 -12.95
CA TYR A 184 -3.77 3.03 -12.02
C TYR A 184 -4.43 2.64 -10.69
N CYS A 185 -3.90 3.23 -9.59
CA CYS A 185 -4.45 3.11 -8.25
C CYS A 185 -5.02 4.43 -7.73
N ALA A 186 -5.65 4.40 -6.56
CA ALA A 186 -6.24 5.60 -5.93
C ALA A 186 -5.25 6.74 -5.75
N GLY A 187 -3.97 6.45 -5.54
CA GLY A 187 -2.91 7.44 -5.46
C GLY A 187 -2.77 8.30 -6.70
N SER A 188 -3.04 7.75 -7.91
CA SER A 188 -3.04 8.53 -9.15
C SER A 188 -4.20 9.54 -9.19
N VAL A 189 -5.38 9.17 -8.72
CA VAL A 189 -6.51 10.10 -8.58
C VAL A 189 -6.21 11.15 -7.52
N ALA A 190 -5.66 10.76 -6.39
CA ALA A 190 -5.28 11.66 -5.30
C ALA A 190 -4.22 12.68 -5.76
N ARG A 191 -3.20 12.24 -6.49
CA ARG A 191 -2.19 13.13 -7.10
C ARG A 191 -2.81 14.11 -8.09
N SER A 192 -3.72 13.63 -8.97
CA SER A 192 -4.44 14.51 -9.89
C SER A 192 -5.28 15.56 -9.16
N PHE A 193 -5.82 15.21 -7.98
CA PHE A 193 -6.55 16.15 -7.13
C PHE A 193 -5.62 17.19 -6.48
N GLU A 194 -4.42 16.78 -6.03
CA GLU A 194 -3.40 17.71 -5.51
C GLU A 194 -2.89 18.69 -6.59
N GLU A 195 -2.75 18.24 -7.84
CA GLU A 195 -2.36 19.07 -8.97
C GLU A 195 -3.32 20.25 -9.22
N ILE A 196 -4.60 20.06 -8.88
CA ILE A 196 -5.63 21.13 -8.93
C ILE A 196 -5.87 21.79 -7.56
N GLN A 197 -4.90 21.71 -6.64
CA GLN A 197 -4.89 22.34 -5.31
C GLN A 197 -5.84 21.67 -4.28
N GLY A 198 -6.30 20.46 -4.51
CA GLY A 198 -7.03 19.67 -3.52
C GLY A 198 -6.15 19.22 -2.36
N LYS A 199 -6.75 18.94 -1.19
CA LYS A 199 -6.04 18.45 0.00
C LYS A 199 -6.34 16.97 0.22
N VAL A 200 -5.29 16.16 0.37
CA VAL A 200 -5.39 14.71 0.55
C VAL A 200 -4.83 14.29 1.92
N ILE A 201 -5.53 13.35 2.57
CA ILE A 201 -5.03 12.59 3.72
C ILE A 201 -4.83 11.16 3.24
N TYR A 202 -3.60 10.68 3.33
CA TYR A 202 -3.21 9.36 2.84
C TYR A 202 -3.16 8.33 3.96
N PHE A 203 -3.73 7.15 3.69
CA PHE A 203 -3.55 5.95 4.48
C PHE A 203 -2.81 4.91 3.62
N GLY A 204 -1.78 4.29 4.21
CA GLY A 204 -0.89 3.36 3.52
C GLY A 204 0.55 3.85 3.44
N LYS A 205 1.43 3.00 2.96
CA LYS A 205 2.85 3.33 2.71
C LYS A 205 2.94 4.43 1.64
N PRO A 206 3.80 5.44 1.78
CA PRO A 206 4.88 5.61 2.76
C PRO A 206 4.48 6.33 4.06
N HIS A 207 3.19 6.55 4.31
CA HIS A 207 2.71 7.41 5.40
C HIS A 207 2.71 6.68 6.76
N PRO A 208 3.08 7.38 7.88
CA PRO A 208 3.23 6.78 9.21
C PRO A 208 2.04 6.00 9.76
N PRO A 209 0.76 6.39 9.52
CA PRO A 209 -0.38 5.72 10.15
C PRO A 209 -0.43 4.21 9.93
N VAL A 210 -0.05 3.71 8.74
CA VAL A 210 -0.13 2.28 8.45
C VAL A 210 0.87 1.46 9.27
N TYR A 211 2.05 2.02 9.56
CA TYR A 211 3.06 1.36 10.40
C TYR A 211 2.64 1.37 11.88
N ASN A 212 2.24 2.54 12.39
CA ASN A 212 1.89 2.73 13.80
C ASN A 212 0.64 1.95 14.23
N LEU A 213 -0.33 1.79 13.31
CA LEU A 213 -1.59 1.07 13.59
C LEU A 213 -1.46 -0.44 13.42
N SER A 214 -0.45 -0.92 12.69
CA SER A 214 -0.28 -2.35 12.41
C SER A 214 0.27 -3.15 13.59
N THR A 215 1.20 -2.58 14.34
CA THR A 215 1.83 -3.24 15.49
C THR A 215 2.62 -2.24 16.33
N ASN A 216 3.06 -2.67 17.52
CA ASN A 216 3.97 -1.86 18.33
C ASN A 216 5.38 -1.88 17.73
N ILE A 217 5.87 -0.72 17.30
CA ILE A 217 7.18 -0.51 16.68
C ILE A 217 8.22 0.11 17.63
N ILE A 218 7.82 0.47 18.86
CA ILE A 218 8.68 1.17 19.84
C ILE A 218 9.88 0.30 20.19
N ASN A 219 11.09 0.87 20.10
CA ASN A 219 12.37 0.23 20.43
C ASN A 219 12.66 -1.05 19.64
N LYS A 220 12.06 -1.24 18.47
CA LYS A 220 12.35 -2.36 17.58
C LYS A 220 13.28 -1.95 16.47
N LYS A 221 14.23 -2.81 16.14
CA LYS A 221 15.00 -2.72 14.90
C LYS A 221 14.18 -3.33 13.77
N VAL A 222 13.82 -2.51 12.80
CA VAL A 222 12.85 -2.84 11.76
C VAL A 222 13.50 -2.94 10.39
N LEU A 223 13.13 -3.97 9.61
CA LEU A 223 13.44 -4.09 8.20
C LEU A 223 12.14 -4.06 7.38
N CYS A 224 12.03 -3.11 6.46
CA CYS A 224 10.96 -3.08 5.46
C CYS A 224 11.43 -3.78 4.19
N ILE A 225 10.61 -4.68 3.66
CA ILE A 225 10.87 -5.45 2.43
C ILE A 225 9.77 -5.14 1.43
N GLY A 226 10.13 -4.57 0.28
CA GLY A 226 9.17 -4.19 -0.74
C GLY A 226 9.83 -4.00 -2.11
N ASP A 227 9.00 -3.84 -3.13
CA ASP A 227 9.45 -3.66 -4.51
C ASP A 227 9.28 -2.22 -5.02
N ASN A 228 8.58 -1.36 -4.27
CA ASN A 228 8.24 -0.01 -4.70
C ASN A 228 9.07 1.05 -3.96
N LEU A 229 9.89 1.78 -4.74
CA LEU A 229 10.74 2.87 -4.22
C LEU A 229 9.93 4.01 -3.59
N ASN A 230 8.72 4.28 -4.10
CA ASN A 230 7.90 5.42 -3.67
C ASN A 230 7.04 5.13 -2.44
N THR A 231 6.81 3.88 -2.12
CA THR A 231 5.99 3.46 -0.97
C THR A 231 6.79 2.68 0.05
N ASP A 232 7.36 1.54 -0.29
CA ASP A 232 8.08 0.69 0.66
C ASP A 232 9.37 1.32 1.14
N ILE A 233 10.25 1.67 0.19
CA ILE A 233 11.59 2.19 0.51
C ILE A 233 11.48 3.61 1.08
N LYS A 234 10.68 4.47 0.45
CA LYS A 234 10.42 5.82 0.96
C LYS A 234 9.78 5.77 2.35
N GLY A 235 8.84 4.84 2.58
CA GLY A 235 8.19 4.67 3.86
C GLY A 235 9.16 4.23 4.96
N ALA A 236 10.03 3.26 4.67
CA ALA A 236 11.11 2.87 5.58
C ALA A 236 11.98 4.07 5.95
N ASN A 237 12.43 4.84 4.95
CA ASN A 237 13.28 6.02 5.18
C ASN A 237 12.59 7.09 6.04
N ILE A 238 11.29 7.36 5.82
CA ILE A 238 10.51 8.31 6.64
C ILE A 238 10.44 7.86 8.10
N GLN A 239 10.34 6.54 8.35
CA GLN A 239 10.28 5.98 9.69
C GLN A 239 11.66 5.73 10.31
N ASN A 240 12.76 6.02 9.63
CA ASN A 240 14.13 5.65 10.00
C ASN A 240 14.31 4.13 10.19
N PHE A 241 13.67 3.33 9.34
CA PHE A 241 13.84 1.88 9.29
C PHE A 241 14.83 1.50 8.17
N ASP A 242 15.47 0.34 8.33
CA ASP A 242 16.24 -0.25 7.24
C ASP A 242 15.29 -0.80 6.16
N SER A 243 15.75 -0.85 4.92
CA SER A 243 14.93 -1.33 3.79
C SER A 243 15.66 -2.33 2.91
N LEU A 244 14.91 -3.27 2.35
CA LEU A 244 15.35 -4.25 1.35
C LEU A 244 14.47 -4.10 0.11
N LEU A 245 15.07 -3.69 -1.00
CA LEU A 245 14.38 -3.58 -2.29
C LEU A 245 14.37 -4.94 -3.01
N ILE A 246 13.18 -5.38 -3.40
CA ILE A 246 12.99 -6.52 -4.32
C ILE A 246 13.04 -5.97 -5.75
N THR A 247 14.13 -6.26 -6.45
CA THR A 247 14.42 -5.66 -7.77
C THR A 247 13.57 -6.24 -8.91
N ASN A 248 13.00 -7.43 -8.74
CA ASN A 248 12.16 -8.07 -9.76
C ASN A 248 10.66 -7.73 -9.63
N GLY A 249 10.34 -6.56 -9.09
CA GLY A 249 8.98 -6.05 -8.90
C GLY A 249 8.63 -4.91 -9.86
N ILE A 250 7.90 -3.90 -9.35
CA ILE A 250 7.33 -2.78 -10.13
C ILE A 250 8.39 -1.96 -10.89
N HIS A 251 9.62 -1.88 -10.38
CA HIS A 251 10.75 -1.14 -10.96
C HIS A 251 11.73 -2.02 -11.75
N ARG A 252 11.38 -3.27 -12.07
CA ARG A 252 12.30 -4.23 -12.73
C ARG A 252 12.90 -3.69 -14.05
N LYS A 253 12.11 -2.96 -14.84
CA LYS A 253 12.56 -2.43 -16.14
C LYS A 253 13.61 -1.34 -15.94
N GLU A 254 13.32 -0.38 -15.06
CA GLU A 254 14.23 0.72 -14.76
C GLU A 254 15.55 0.22 -14.14
N ILE A 255 15.49 -0.83 -13.32
CA ILE A 255 16.70 -1.41 -12.69
C ILE A 255 17.58 -2.13 -13.72
N ILE A 256 16.99 -2.92 -14.63
CA ILE A 256 17.74 -3.60 -15.71
C ILE A 256 18.42 -2.59 -16.64
N GLU A 257 17.78 -1.45 -16.93
CA GLU A 257 18.36 -0.40 -17.76
C GLU A 257 19.54 0.33 -17.08
N MET A 258 19.71 0.18 -15.77
CA MET A 258 20.78 0.80 -14.98
C MET A 258 21.98 -0.12 -14.74
N GLU A 259 21.85 -1.43 -14.97
CA GLU A 259 22.93 -2.43 -14.85
C GLU A 259 23.73 -2.57 -16.15
#